data_027c5e4c74cbae44a8e0dd24674b1e76
#
_entry.id   027c5e4c74cbae44a8e0dd24674b1e76
#
_cell.length_a   1.000
_cell.length_b   1.000
_cell.length_c   1.000
_cell.angle_alpha   90.00
_cell.angle_beta   90.00
_cell.angle_gamma   90.00
#
_symmetry.space_group_name_H-M   'P 1'
#
loop_
_entity.id
_entity.type
_entity.pdbx_description
1 polymer ?
#
loop_
_entity_poly.entity_id
_entity_poly.type
_entity_poly.pdbx_seq_one_letter_code
_entity_poly.pdbx_strand_id
1 'polypeptide(L)'
;MEKQEKEGEVKMSNVIHPGHYNIPGRKECIEEMLDKFGYGKTEAFCELNSYKYQYRHEQKNGQEDLDKASNYQKMLQKYLGEDPRFRIAEHFGLAGQQNQLIEEMAELTQALTKWNRKCGLGQPVASEWTVKALEEHIFEELADVKLVLDQVIHLMGCEDQVQQIMKQKIDRTFERIGEQNAGN
;
A
#
# COMPACT_ATOMS: atom_id res chain seq x y z
N MET A 1 -19.61 -11.63 -41.60
CA MET A 1 -18.51 -10.82 -41.07
C MET A 1 -19.00 -9.79 -40.07
N GLU A 2 -19.92 -8.89 -40.39
CA GLU A 2 -20.42 -7.86 -39.45
C GLU A 2 -21.02 -8.38 -38.12
N LYS A 3 -21.58 -9.59 -38.07
CA LYS A 3 -22.17 -10.14 -36.84
C LYS A 3 -21.11 -10.64 -35.83
N GLN A 4 -20.00 -11.17 -36.36
CA GLN A 4 -18.87 -11.62 -35.53
C GLN A 4 -18.03 -10.44 -35.01
N GLU A 5 -17.89 -9.35 -35.77
CA GLU A 5 -17.23 -8.13 -35.34
C GLU A 5 -18.02 -7.44 -34.22
N LYS A 6 -19.34 -7.33 -34.34
CA LYS A 6 -20.20 -6.75 -33.27
C LYS A 6 -20.23 -7.59 -31.99
N GLU A 7 -20.23 -8.93 -32.10
CA GLU A 7 -20.13 -9.79 -30.90
C GLU A 7 -18.76 -9.71 -30.24
N GLY A 8 -17.68 -9.50 -31.00
CA GLY A 8 -16.35 -9.25 -30.49
C GLY A 8 -16.22 -7.90 -29.76
N GLU A 9 -16.79 -6.85 -30.36
CA GLU A 9 -16.80 -5.51 -29.74
C GLU A 9 -17.62 -5.46 -28.42
N VAL A 10 -18.79 -6.12 -28.38
CA VAL A 10 -19.63 -6.21 -27.18
C VAL A 10 -18.95 -7.05 -26.10
N LYS A 11 -18.24 -8.13 -26.45
CA LYS A 11 -17.43 -8.90 -25.47
C LYS A 11 -16.27 -8.09 -24.92
N MET A 12 -15.57 -7.34 -25.74
CA MET A 12 -14.45 -6.49 -25.33
C MET A 12 -14.92 -5.33 -24.45
N SER A 13 -16.05 -4.69 -24.73
CA SER A 13 -16.63 -3.63 -23.90
C SER A 13 -17.00 -4.14 -22.50
N ASN A 14 -17.47 -5.38 -22.38
CA ASN A 14 -17.79 -6.01 -21.10
C ASN A 14 -16.57 -6.40 -20.26
N VAL A 15 -15.38 -6.50 -20.87
CA VAL A 15 -14.12 -6.75 -20.15
C VAL A 15 -13.48 -5.45 -19.66
N ILE A 16 -13.56 -4.40 -20.49
CA ILE A 16 -12.88 -3.12 -20.22
C ILE A 16 -13.73 -2.18 -19.35
N HIS A 17 -15.04 -2.11 -19.64
CA HIS A 17 -16.00 -1.28 -18.89
C HIS A 17 -17.29 -2.06 -18.65
N PRO A 18 -17.31 -3.02 -17.70
CA PRO A 18 -18.54 -3.75 -17.40
C PRO A 18 -19.62 -2.78 -16.95
N GLY A 19 -20.82 -2.85 -17.59
CA GLY A 19 -21.91 -1.89 -17.38
C GLY A 19 -22.36 -1.75 -15.91
N HIS A 20 -22.11 -2.76 -15.07
CA HIS A 20 -22.42 -2.73 -13.65
C HIS A 20 -21.45 -1.87 -12.79
N TYR A 21 -20.31 -1.44 -13.36
CA TYR A 21 -19.40 -0.48 -12.73
C TYR A 21 -19.60 0.96 -13.20
N ASN A 22 -20.37 1.17 -14.28
CA ASN A 22 -20.70 2.48 -14.83
C ASN A 22 -22.05 2.96 -14.29
N ILE A 23 -22.03 3.57 -13.11
CA ILE A 23 -23.21 4.15 -12.49
C ILE A 23 -23.27 5.63 -12.88
N PRO A 24 -24.34 6.09 -13.59
CA PRO A 24 -24.44 7.50 -13.97
C PRO A 24 -24.29 8.46 -12.78
N GLY A 25 -23.41 9.44 -12.89
CA GLY A 25 -23.18 10.45 -11.86
C GLY A 25 -22.22 10.01 -10.73
N ARG A 26 -21.62 8.81 -10.82
CA ARG A 26 -20.55 8.36 -9.89
C ARG A 26 -19.21 8.27 -10.61
N LYS A 27 -18.13 8.39 -9.82
CA LYS A 27 -16.77 8.08 -10.26
C LYS A 27 -16.66 6.61 -10.68
N GLU A 28 -15.68 6.28 -11.50
CA GLU A 28 -15.34 4.86 -11.74
C GLU A 28 -14.97 4.17 -10.42
N CYS A 29 -15.28 2.89 -10.30
CA CYS A 29 -15.05 2.10 -9.08
C CYS A 29 -13.59 2.19 -8.60
N ILE A 30 -12.62 2.20 -9.52
CA ILE A 30 -11.20 2.31 -9.20
C ILE A 30 -10.84 3.68 -8.60
N GLU A 31 -11.49 4.75 -9.04
CA GLU A 31 -11.30 6.10 -8.49
C GLU A 31 -11.89 6.20 -7.07
N GLU A 32 -13.07 5.60 -6.83
CA GLU A 32 -13.63 5.49 -5.49
C GLU A 32 -12.74 4.64 -4.55
N MET A 33 -12.10 3.59 -5.07
CA MET A 33 -11.12 2.79 -4.32
C MET A 33 -9.89 3.62 -3.92
N LEU A 34 -9.37 4.45 -4.84
CA LEU A 34 -8.25 5.34 -4.55
C LEU A 34 -8.60 6.33 -3.44
N ASP A 35 -9.76 6.98 -3.54
CA ASP A 35 -10.23 7.94 -2.54
C ASP A 35 -10.41 7.29 -1.16
N LYS A 36 -10.93 6.06 -1.12
CA LYS A 36 -11.30 5.38 0.13
C LYS A 36 -10.16 4.59 0.77
N PHE A 37 -9.32 3.96 -0.02
CA PHE A 37 -8.32 2.99 0.46
C PHE A 37 -6.87 3.43 0.21
N GLY A 38 -6.68 4.49 -0.61
CA GLY A 38 -5.38 5.01 -0.99
C GLY A 38 -4.66 4.17 -2.05
N TYR A 39 -3.50 4.67 -2.49
CA TYR A 39 -2.72 4.10 -3.58
C TYR A 39 -2.32 2.65 -3.34
N GLY A 40 -1.61 2.33 -2.27
CA GLY A 40 -1.03 1.00 -2.07
C GLY A 40 -2.04 -0.15 -2.06
N LYS A 41 -3.24 0.04 -1.48
CA LYS A 41 -4.28 -1.00 -1.49
C LYS A 41 -4.92 -1.15 -2.86
N THR A 42 -5.10 -0.07 -3.59
CA THR A 42 -5.69 -0.08 -4.94
C THR A 42 -4.71 -0.66 -5.95
N GLU A 43 -3.43 -0.35 -5.82
CA GLU A 43 -2.33 -0.95 -6.57
C GLU A 43 -2.30 -2.46 -6.36
N ALA A 44 -2.20 -2.93 -5.12
CA ALA A 44 -2.21 -4.35 -4.79
C ALA A 44 -3.47 -5.07 -5.31
N PHE A 45 -4.64 -4.44 -5.27
CA PHE A 45 -5.87 -4.99 -5.86
C PHE A 45 -5.71 -5.23 -7.37
N CYS A 46 -5.16 -4.29 -8.12
CA CYS A 46 -4.96 -4.41 -9.55
C CYS A 46 -3.92 -5.49 -9.88
N GLU A 47 -2.80 -5.51 -9.18
CA GLU A 47 -1.71 -6.48 -9.35
C GLU A 47 -2.19 -7.91 -9.09
N LEU A 48 -2.84 -8.15 -7.95
CA LEU A 48 -3.35 -9.46 -7.56
C LEU A 48 -4.44 -9.95 -8.51
N ASN A 49 -5.31 -9.07 -9.03
CA ASN A 49 -6.27 -9.46 -10.04
C ASN A 49 -5.60 -9.77 -11.39
N SER A 50 -4.63 -8.98 -11.83
CA SER A 50 -3.86 -9.28 -13.04
C SER A 50 -3.20 -10.65 -12.93
N TYR A 51 -2.48 -10.91 -11.84
CA TYR A 51 -1.86 -12.21 -11.57
C TYR A 51 -2.87 -13.36 -11.57
N LYS A 52 -3.99 -13.23 -10.86
CA LYS A 52 -5.05 -14.25 -10.79
C LYS A 52 -5.58 -14.62 -12.16
N TYR A 53 -5.80 -13.64 -13.02
CA TYR A 53 -6.31 -13.89 -14.38
C TYR A 53 -5.27 -14.54 -15.28
N GLN A 54 -4.00 -14.13 -15.19
CA GLN A 54 -2.89 -14.78 -15.88
C GLN A 54 -2.69 -16.23 -15.41
N TYR A 55 -2.79 -16.48 -14.10
CA TYR A 55 -2.60 -17.82 -13.54
C TYR A 55 -3.63 -18.86 -14.05
N ARG A 56 -4.88 -18.44 -14.23
CA ARG A 56 -5.96 -19.37 -14.52
C ARG A 56 -6.40 -19.43 -16.00
N HIS A 57 -5.84 -18.62 -16.89
CA HIS A 57 -6.34 -18.43 -18.25
C HIS A 57 -6.43 -19.73 -19.04
N GLU A 58 -5.43 -20.62 -18.98
CA GLU A 58 -5.41 -21.88 -19.71
C GLU A 58 -6.52 -22.85 -19.27
N GLN A 59 -6.93 -22.78 -18.02
CA GLN A 59 -7.87 -23.73 -17.42
C GLN A 59 -9.32 -23.23 -17.38
N LYS A 60 -9.56 -21.95 -17.73
CA LYS A 60 -10.89 -21.35 -17.59
C LYS A 60 -11.36 -20.62 -18.84
N ASN A 61 -11.04 -19.35 -19.01
CA ASN A 61 -11.63 -18.49 -20.03
C ASN A 61 -10.66 -18.10 -21.16
N GLY A 62 -9.45 -18.67 -21.20
CA GLY A 62 -8.46 -18.42 -22.24
C GLY A 62 -8.18 -16.93 -22.45
N GLN A 63 -8.38 -16.47 -23.67
CA GLN A 63 -8.11 -15.08 -24.07
C GLN A 63 -8.89 -14.05 -23.24
N GLU A 64 -10.13 -14.34 -22.84
CA GLU A 64 -10.92 -13.41 -22.01
C GLU A 64 -10.26 -13.12 -20.65
N ASP A 65 -9.64 -14.11 -20.02
CA ASP A 65 -8.90 -13.91 -18.77
C ASP A 65 -7.60 -13.14 -19.02
N LEU A 66 -6.90 -13.33 -20.14
CA LEU A 66 -5.75 -12.50 -20.51
C LEU A 66 -6.15 -11.03 -20.78
N ASP A 67 -7.29 -10.80 -21.41
CA ASP A 67 -7.82 -9.46 -21.64
C ASP A 67 -8.16 -8.76 -20.31
N LYS A 68 -8.73 -9.48 -19.35
CA LYS A 68 -8.97 -8.98 -17.99
C LYS A 68 -7.66 -8.63 -17.27
N ALA A 69 -6.64 -9.49 -17.35
CA ALA A 69 -5.34 -9.21 -16.78
C ALA A 69 -4.71 -7.94 -17.35
N SER A 70 -4.76 -7.81 -18.69
CA SER A 70 -4.29 -6.61 -19.40
C SER A 70 -5.05 -5.35 -18.98
N ASN A 71 -6.38 -5.46 -18.75
CA ASN A 71 -7.18 -4.33 -18.29
C ASN A 71 -6.75 -3.84 -16.90
N TYR A 72 -6.45 -4.73 -15.95
CA TYR A 72 -5.92 -4.34 -14.64
C TYR A 72 -4.54 -3.67 -14.74
N GLN A 73 -3.68 -4.10 -15.66
CA GLN A 73 -2.40 -3.43 -15.93
C GLN A 73 -2.61 -2.03 -16.52
N LYS A 74 -3.58 -1.85 -17.41
CA LYS A 74 -3.93 -0.52 -17.93
C LYS A 74 -4.51 0.40 -16.85
N MET A 75 -5.29 -0.16 -15.90
CA MET A 75 -5.78 0.60 -14.74
C MET A 75 -4.63 1.06 -13.85
N LEU A 76 -3.64 0.20 -13.57
CA LEU A 76 -2.40 0.57 -12.87
C LEU A 76 -1.73 1.77 -13.55
N GLN A 77 -1.51 1.68 -14.85
CA GLN A 77 -0.86 2.75 -15.60
C GLN A 77 -1.69 4.05 -15.65
N LYS A 78 -3.02 3.95 -15.83
CA LYS A 78 -3.90 5.11 -15.98
C LYS A 78 -4.13 5.87 -14.67
N TYR A 79 -4.35 5.15 -13.56
CA TYR A 79 -4.80 5.73 -12.30
C TYR A 79 -3.71 5.78 -11.22
N LEU A 80 -2.67 4.96 -11.33
CA LEU A 80 -1.64 4.76 -10.32
C LEU A 80 -0.22 5.04 -10.85
N GLY A 81 -0.07 5.27 -12.15
CA GLY A 81 1.23 5.47 -12.82
C GLY A 81 2.06 6.65 -12.31
N GLU A 82 1.48 7.53 -11.49
CA GLU A 82 2.17 8.66 -10.85
C GLU A 82 1.74 8.76 -9.38
N ASP A 83 2.15 7.81 -8.55
CA ASP A 83 1.94 7.92 -7.10
C ASP A 83 2.62 9.21 -6.58
N PRO A 84 1.86 10.16 -6.02
CA PRO A 84 2.41 11.42 -5.56
C PRO A 84 3.49 11.25 -4.48
N ARG A 85 3.46 10.15 -3.70
CA ARG A 85 4.49 9.84 -2.71
C ARG A 85 5.86 9.66 -3.38
N PHE A 86 5.89 8.94 -4.49
CA PHE A 86 7.15 8.64 -5.21
C PHE A 86 7.63 9.82 -6.05
N ARG A 87 6.72 10.65 -6.58
CA ARG A 87 7.11 11.93 -7.19
C ARG A 87 7.83 12.86 -6.21
N ILE A 88 7.38 12.91 -4.96
CA ILE A 88 8.06 13.64 -3.89
C ILE A 88 9.45 13.04 -3.64
N ALA A 89 9.52 11.72 -3.54
CA ALA A 89 10.78 11.01 -3.35
C ALA A 89 11.81 11.30 -4.45
N GLU A 90 11.38 11.22 -5.71
CA GLU A 90 12.22 11.51 -6.87
C GLU A 90 12.71 12.97 -6.89
N HIS A 91 11.86 13.91 -6.49
CA HIS A 91 12.21 15.33 -6.41
C HIS A 91 13.36 15.60 -5.43
N PHE A 92 13.30 15.01 -4.23
CA PHE A 92 14.32 15.24 -3.18
C PHE A 92 15.51 14.29 -3.27
N GLY A 93 15.36 13.15 -3.94
CA GLY A 93 16.37 12.14 -4.15
C GLY A 93 16.71 11.33 -2.88
N LEU A 94 17.45 10.23 -3.07
CA LEU A 94 17.74 9.26 -2.02
C LEU A 94 18.43 9.89 -0.78
N ALA A 95 19.44 10.72 -0.99
CA ALA A 95 20.18 11.33 0.14
C ALA A 95 19.29 12.28 0.95
N GLY A 96 18.41 13.05 0.30
CA GLY A 96 17.44 13.91 0.95
C GLY A 96 16.46 13.10 1.79
N GLN A 97 15.88 12.05 1.19
CA GLN A 97 14.91 11.19 1.87
C GLN A 97 15.53 10.36 3.01
N GLN A 98 16.79 9.95 2.91
CA GLN A 98 17.49 9.28 4.01
C GLN A 98 17.69 10.21 5.20
N ASN A 99 18.06 11.47 4.98
CA ASN A 99 18.17 12.46 6.04
C ASN A 99 16.81 12.75 6.69
N GLN A 100 15.77 12.94 5.87
CA GLN A 100 14.41 13.14 6.37
C GLN A 100 13.93 11.96 7.21
N LEU A 101 14.18 10.72 6.79
CA LEU A 101 13.83 9.53 7.58
C LEU A 101 14.50 9.54 8.96
N ILE A 102 15.74 9.97 9.05
CA ILE A 102 16.46 10.08 10.33
C ILE A 102 15.80 11.12 11.23
N GLU A 103 15.38 12.26 10.69
CA GLU A 103 14.65 13.30 11.41
C GLU A 103 13.31 12.79 11.93
N GLU A 104 12.47 12.22 11.06
CA GLU A 104 11.16 11.69 11.46
C GLU A 104 11.25 10.56 12.51
N MET A 105 12.24 9.68 12.38
CA MET A 105 12.50 8.65 13.40
C MET A 105 12.89 9.25 14.76
N ALA A 106 13.62 10.37 14.79
CA ALA A 106 13.96 11.06 16.02
C ALA A 106 12.75 11.74 16.65
N GLU A 107 11.86 12.34 15.84
CA GLU A 107 10.62 12.99 16.29
C GLU A 107 9.64 11.96 16.84
N LEU A 108 9.44 10.84 16.16
CA LEU A 108 8.66 9.70 16.67
C LEU A 108 9.21 9.18 18.00
N THR A 109 10.53 9.06 18.12
CA THR A 109 11.18 8.63 19.37
C THR A 109 10.88 9.59 20.50
N GLN A 110 10.90 10.89 20.25
CA GLN A 110 10.54 11.91 21.24
C GLN A 110 9.06 11.84 21.62
N ALA A 111 8.15 11.71 20.64
CA ALA A 111 6.72 11.62 20.87
C ALA A 111 6.37 10.40 21.73
N LEU A 112 6.89 9.22 21.41
CA LEU A 112 6.73 7.99 22.17
C LEU A 112 7.30 8.14 23.60
N THR A 113 8.45 8.77 23.76
CA THR A 113 9.08 8.99 25.06
C THR A 113 8.24 9.92 25.95
N LYS A 114 7.70 11.00 25.38
CA LYS A 114 6.80 11.95 26.09
C LYS A 114 5.52 11.24 26.55
N TRP A 115 4.90 10.46 25.66
CA TRP A 115 3.71 9.70 25.98
C TRP A 115 3.95 8.64 27.07
N ASN A 116 5.01 7.86 26.95
CA ASN A 116 5.40 6.86 27.95
C ASN A 116 5.57 7.49 29.34
N ARG A 117 6.25 8.63 29.43
CA ARG A 117 6.42 9.36 30.72
C ARG A 117 5.07 9.84 31.26
N LYS A 118 4.18 10.33 30.41
CA LYS A 118 2.84 10.78 30.83
C LYS A 118 1.97 9.63 31.30
N CYS A 119 2.10 8.44 30.75
CA CYS A 119 1.41 7.22 31.15
C CYS A 119 2.06 6.49 32.34
N GLY A 120 3.09 7.08 32.98
CA GLY A 120 3.77 6.48 34.11
C GLY A 120 4.77 5.37 33.77
N LEU A 121 5.13 5.23 32.49
CA LEU A 121 6.12 4.26 32.00
C LEU A 121 7.53 4.89 31.94
N GLY A 122 7.98 5.48 33.04
CA GLY A 122 9.30 6.13 33.13
C GLY A 122 9.32 7.25 34.15
N GLN A 123 10.39 8.09 34.12
CA GLN A 123 10.49 9.23 35.01
C GLN A 123 9.39 10.26 34.70
N PRO A 124 8.56 10.63 35.70
CA PRO A 124 7.49 11.60 35.47
C PRO A 124 8.08 12.95 35.05
N VAL A 125 7.49 13.56 34.06
CA VAL A 125 7.81 14.94 33.65
C VAL A 125 6.50 15.73 33.62
N ALA A 126 6.55 16.93 34.22
CA ALA A 126 5.43 17.87 34.11
C ALA A 126 5.23 18.20 32.60
N SER A 127 4.07 17.91 32.10
CA SER A 127 3.69 18.20 30.72
C SER A 127 2.30 18.80 30.71
N GLU A 128 2.13 19.92 30.01
CA GLU A 128 0.83 20.58 29.79
C GLU A 128 -0.04 19.80 28.81
N TRP A 129 0.55 18.87 28.04
CA TRP A 129 -0.14 18.08 27.03
C TRP A 129 -1.02 17.02 27.70
N THR A 130 -2.23 16.86 27.15
CA THR A 130 -3.11 15.75 27.51
C THR A 130 -2.61 14.44 26.91
N VAL A 131 -3.00 13.29 27.47
CA VAL A 131 -2.68 11.98 26.90
C VAL A 131 -3.17 11.90 25.46
N LYS A 132 -4.37 12.37 25.20
CA LYS A 132 -4.97 12.38 23.84
C LYS A 132 -4.15 13.22 22.85
N ALA A 133 -3.69 14.41 23.24
CA ALA A 133 -2.87 15.24 22.36
C ALA A 133 -1.51 14.58 22.06
N LEU A 134 -0.94 13.84 23.03
CA LEU A 134 0.29 13.08 22.80
C LEU A 134 0.05 11.86 21.87
N GLU A 135 -1.11 11.22 21.97
CA GLU A 135 -1.49 10.14 21.03
C GLU A 135 -1.66 10.66 19.62
N GLU A 136 -2.37 11.77 19.44
CA GLU A 136 -2.53 12.42 18.13
C GLU A 136 -1.18 12.79 17.51
N HIS A 137 -0.27 13.34 18.29
CA HIS A 137 1.10 13.63 17.85
C HIS A 137 1.88 12.35 17.46
N ILE A 138 1.75 11.25 18.21
CA ILE A 138 2.35 9.97 17.79
C ILE A 138 1.79 9.50 16.44
N PHE A 139 0.50 9.69 16.17
CA PHE A 139 -0.09 9.29 14.89
C PHE A 139 0.46 10.12 13.72
N GLU A 140 0.72 11.40 13.92
CA GLU A 140 1.40 12.27 12.95
C GLU A 140 2.80 11.72 12.66
N GLU A 141 3.64 11.54 13.69
CA GLU A 141 5.00 11.05 13.52
C GLU A 141 5.08 9.63 12.92
N LEU A 142 4.13 8.76 13.26
CA LEU A 142 4.03 7.44 12.63
C LEU A 142 3.70 7.53 11.13
N ALA A 143 2.87 8.50 10.74
CA ALA A 143 2.54 8.72 9.34
C ALA A 143 3.76 9.26 8.58
N ASP A 144 4.52 10.19 9.16
CA ASP A 144 5.68 10.79 8.54
C ASP A 144 6.81 9.76 8.38
N VAL A 145 7.15 9.01 9.44
CA VAL A 145 8.12 7.90 9.34
C VAL A 145 7.70 6.89 8.29
N LYS A 146 6.41 6.51 8.26
CA LYS A 146 5.95 5.52 7.29
C LYS A 146 6.03 6.05 5.86
N LEU A 147 5.64 7.30 5.62
CA LEU A 147 5.69 7.93 4.31
C LEU A 147 7.13 7.97 3.78
N VAL A 148 8.05 8.51 4.58
CA VAL A 148 9.44 8.67 4.16
C VAL A 148 10.17 7.33 4.06
N LEU A 149 9.82 6.34 4.90
CA LEU A 149 10.36 4.98 4.79
C LEU A 149 9.96 4.32 3.46
N ASP A 150 8.68 4.41 3.06
CA ASP A 150 8.21 3.88 1.78
C ASP A 150 8.95 4.57 0.61
N GLN A 151 9.21 5.88 0.70
CA GLN A 151 9.96 6.64 -0.29
C GLN A 151 11.43 6.20 -0.39
N VAL A 152 12.10 5.95 0.73
CA VAL A 152 13.48 5.44 0.75
C VAL A 152 13.54 4.04 0.14
N ILE A 153 12.61 3.15 0.49
CA ILE A 153 12.52 1.79 -0.07
C ILE A 153 12.36 1.86 -1.60
N HIS A 154 11.46 2.72 -2.08
CA HIS A 154 11.23 2.95 -3.51
C HIS A 154 12.50 3.45 -4.22
N LEU A 155 13.15 4.49 -3.70
CA LEU A 155 14.37 5.04 -4.30
C LEU A 155 15.57 4.07 -4.30
N MET A 156 15.57 3.11 -3.37
CA MET A 156 16.56 2.03 -3.33
C MET A 156 16.19 0.84 -4.22
N GLY A 157 14.95 0.76 -4.72
CA GLY A 157 14.44 -0.36 -5.51
C GLY A 157 14.52 -1.69 -4.76
N CYS A 158 14.25 -1.70 -3.45
CA CYS A 158 14.48 -2.86 -2.59
C CYS A 158 13.20 -3.40 -1.92
N GLU A 159 12.01 -3.10 -2.48
CA GLU A 159 10.73 -3.56 -1.95
C GLU A 159 10.69 -5.07 -1.69
N ASP A 160 11.03 -5.87 -2.69
CA ASP A 160 10.97 -7.33 -2.61
C ASP A 160 11.91 -7.88 -1.54
N GLN A 161 13.12 -7.32 -1.45
CA GLN A 161 14.11 -7.72 -0.44
C GLN A 161 13.63 -7.39 0.97
N VAL A 162 13.06 -6.20 1.16
CA VAL A 162 12.50 -5.78 2.45
C VAL A 162 11.35 -6.68 2.85
N GLN A 163 10.41 -6.98 1.94
CA GLN A 163 9.28 -7.89 2.19
C GLN A 163 9.74 -9.30 2.53
N GLN A 164 10.71 -9.83 1.82
CA GLN A 164 11.27 -11.15 2.11
C GLN A 164 11.92 -11.21 3.50
N ILE A 165 12.70 -10.19 3.85
CA ILE A 165 13.35 -10.10 5.16
C ILE A 165 12.31 -9.95 6.28
N MET A 166 11.27 -9.14 6.06
CA MET A 166 10.15 -8.98 7.01
C MET A 166 9.48 -10.32 7.29
N LYS A 167 9.16 -11.09 6.24
CA LYS A 167 8.57 -12.42 6.38
C LYS A 167 9.46 -13.34 7.23
N GLN A 168 10.74 -13.41 6.92
CA GLN A 168 11.69 -14.24 7.69
C GLN A 168 11.79 -13.83 9.16
N LYS A 169 11.70 -12.52 9.45
CA LYS A 169 11.70 -12.02 10.85
C LYS A 169 10.41 -12.38 11.58
N ILE A 170 9.27 -12.32 10.90
CA ILE A 170 7.97 -12.73 11.45
C ILE A 170 8.01 -14.22 11.77
N ASP A 171 8.39 -15.07 10.82
CA ASP A 171 8.45 -16.53 10.99
C ASP A 171 9.32 -16.91 12.20
N ARG A 172 10.56 -16.37 12.27
CA ARG A 172 11.46 -16.59 13.43
C ARG A 172 10.89 -16.10 14.75
N THR A 173 10.08 -15.05 14.74
CA THR A 173 9.45 -14.54 15.97
C THR A 173 8.36 -15.48 16.43
N PHE A 174 7.54 -16.01 15.52
CA PHE A 174 6.52 -17.00 15.85
C PHE A 174 7.13 -18.32 16.38
N GLU A 175 8.23 -18.80 15.80
CA GLU A 175 8.96 -19.96 16.30
C GLU A 175 9.38 -19.75 17.78
N ARG A 176 10.01 -18.62 18.11
CA ARG A 176 10.42 -18.29 19.49
C ARG A 176 9.24 -18.22 20.47
N ILE A 177 8.11 -17.65 20.07
CA ILE A 177 6.90 -17.58 20.89
C ILE A 177 6.34 -18.98 21.11
N GLY A 178 6.35 -19.83 20.07
CA GLY A 178 5.90 -21.23 20.15
C GLY A 178 6.78 -22.06 21.10
N GLU A 179 8.09 -21.92 21.04
CA GLU A 179 9.04 -22.60 21.94
C GLU A 179 8.87 -22.16 23.40
N GLN A 180 8.62 -20.87 23.67
CA GLN A 180 8.37 -20.36 25.02
C GLN A 180 7.08 -20.91 25.64
N ASN A 181 6.03 -21.12 24.83
CA ASN A 181 4.77 -21.68 25.29
C ASN A 181 4.81 -23.20 25.48
N ALA A 182 5.73 -23.90 24.83
CA ALA A 182 5.92 -25.35 24.98
C ALA A 182 6.81 -25.72 26.20
N GLY A 183 7.50 -24.74 26.77
CA GLY A 183 8.41 -24.91 27.93
C GLY A 183 7.80 -24.56 29.30
N ASN A 184 6.53 -24.13 29.34
CA ASN A 184 5.74 -23.87 30.56
C ASN A 184 4.62 -24.91 30.69
#